data_0b2f08675596f07d117b28c3ccd6967b
#
_entry.id   0b2f08675596f07d117b28c3ccd6967b
#
_cell.length_a   1.000
_cell.length_b   1.000
_cell.length_c   1.000
_cell.angle_alpha   90.00
_cell.angle_beta   90.00
_cell.angle_gamma   90.00
#
_symmetry.space_group_name_H-M   'P 1'
#
loop_
_entity.id
_entity.type
_entity.pdbx_description
1 polymer ?
#
loop_
_entity_poly.entity_id
_entity_poly.type
_entity_poly.pdbx_seq_one_letter_code
_entity_poly.pdbx_strand_id
1 'polypeptide(L)'
;MKRYIVGLGEALWDVLPEGKKLGGAPANFAYHAGQFLGSDNTIAISALGEDELAAETIKALKEHNLNYLMPHVPYPTGTVQVTLTGDGIPTYDIKENVAWDNIPFNAEMEEIAKNARAVCFGSLAQRNVVSRENIRKFLDATPKDCLRICDINLRQQFYSKEILEDSFCICNILKINDEELVVVNRMFGYDGLDMRQTCEKIVQDYHLKMLVLTCGTNGSYVFTDDGLTSFQETPKVEVADTVGAGDSFTGSFCACIINGKPVQEAHKTAVAVSAFVCTQNGAMPVVPEHLKK
;
A
#
# COMPACT_ATOMS: atom_id res chain seq x y z
N MET A 1 5.50 24.36 -7.75
CA MET A 1 4.38 23.44 -8.11
C MET A 1 4.13 22.51 -6.94
N LYS A 2 2.88 22.20 -6.65
CA LYS A 2 2.50 21.24 -5.62
C LYS A 2 2.96 19.86 -6.06
N ARG A 3 3.67 19.10 -5.21
CA ARG A 3 4.10 17.74 -5.51
C ARG A 3 3.35 16.77 -4.60
N TYR A 4 2.76 15.75 -5.19
CA TYR A 4 1.86 14.83 -4.51
C TYR A 4 2.52 13.53 -4.09
N ILE A 5 2.06 13.01 -2.95
CA ILE A 5 2.27 11.64 -2.51
C ILE A 5 0.92 10.93 -2.67
N VAL A 6 0.88 9.91 -3.49
CA VAL A 6 -0.37 9.30 -3.96
C VAL A 6 -0.48 7.87 -3.46
N GLY A 7 -1.59 7.56 -2.83
CA GLY A 7 -2.05 6.17 -2.66
C GLY A 7 -3.07 5.86 -3.74
N LEU A 8 -2.80 4.90 -4.64
CA LEU A 8 -3.62 4.59 -5.81
C LEU A 8 -4.08 3.13 -5.78
N GLY A 9 -5.38 2.92 -5.73
CA GLY A 9 -5.95 1.57 -5.78
C GLY A 9 -7.30 1.43 -5.10
N GLU A 10 -7.52 0.34 -4.37
CA GLU A 10 -8.80 0.00 -3.76
C GLU A 10 -9.22 0.94 -2.63
N ALA A 11 -10.51 1.25 -2.59
CA ALA A 11 -11.22 1.82 -1.45
C ALA A 11 -12.43 0.93 -1.15
N LEU A 12 -12.53 0.44 0.07
CA LEU A 12 -13.52 -0.57 0.43
C LEU A 12 -13.93 -0.48 1.90
N TRP A 13 -15.00 -1.16 2.24
CA TRP A 13 -15.46 -1.35 3.59
C TRP A 13 -15.34 -2.81 4.01
N ASP A 14 -14.64 -3.07 5.09
CA ASP A 14 -14.71 -4.35 5.78
C ASP A 14 -16.00 -4.41 6.58
N VAL A 15 -16.91 -5.29 6.17
CA VAL A 15 -18.21 -5.48 6.79
C VAL A 15 -18.12 -6.68 7.73
N LEU A 16 -18.06 -6.38 9.03
CA LEU A 16 -17.94 -7.35 10.11
C LEU A 16 -19.30 -7.53 10.79
N PRO A 17 -19.54 -8.62 11.54
CA PRO A 17 -20.77 -8.81 12.30
C PRO A 17 -21.09 -7.66 13.29
N GLU A 18 -20.07 -7.05 13.86
CA GLU A 18 -20.17 -5.96 14.84
C GLU A 18 -20.21 -4.56 14.22
N GLY A 19 -20.09 -4.44 12.91
CA GLY A 19 -20.10 -3.16 12.21
C GLY A 19 -19.21 -3.14 10.98
N LYS A 20 -18.90 -1.96 10.48
CA LYS A 20 -18.07 -1.79 9.29
C LYS A 20 -16.89 -0.86 9.57
N LYS A 21 -15.77 -1.12 8.93
CA LYS A 21 -14.55 -0.30 9.02
C LYS A 21 -14.11 0.10 7.61
N LEU A 22 -13.72 1.36 7.44
CA LEU A 22 -13.10 1.80 6.19
C LEU A 22 -11.74 1.12 6.05
N GLY A 23 -11.50 0.50 4.89
CA GLY A 23 -10.27 -0.14 4.48
C GLY A 23 -9.78 0.38 3.14
N GLY A 24 -8.64 -0.14 2.73
CA GLY A 24 -7.95 0.24 1.50
C GLY A 24 -6.51 0.65 1.79
N ALA A 25 -5.57 -0.21 1.43
CA ALA A 25 -4.14 0.03 1.64
C ALA A 25 -3.66 1.38 1.06
N PRO A 26 -4.13 1.83 -0.13
CA PRO A 26 -3.74 3.12 -0.68
C PRO A 26 -4.11 4.33 0.21
N ALA A 27 -5.30 4.32 0.81
CA ALA A 27 -5.73 5.39 1.70
C ALA A 27 -4.92 5.38 3.01
N ASN A 28 -4.68 4.20 3.58
CA ASN A 28 -3.85 4.05 4.77
C ASN A 28 -2.42 4.56 4.53
N PHE A 29 -1.80 4.17 3.41
CA PHE A 29 -0.49 4.67 3.00
C PHE A 29 -0.46 6.21 2.93
N ALA A 30 -1.42 6.81 2.20
CA ALA A 30 -1.47 8.26 2.00
C ALA A 30 -1.67 9.00 3.35
N TYR A 31 -2.52 8.46 4.23
CA TYR A 31 -2.73 9.00 5.57
C TYR A 31 -1.44 9.02 6.39
N HIS A 32 -0.73 7.87 6.45
CA HIS A 32 0.50 7.79 7.24
C HIS A 32 1.62 8.66 6.65
N ALA A 33 1.79 8.70 5.33
CA ALA A 33 2.73 9.61 4.69
C ALA A 33 2.40 11.07 4.99
N GLY A 34 1.11 11.42 5.02
CA GLY A 34 0.62 12.77 5.30
C GLY A 34 0.96 13.27 6.70
N GLN A 35 1.07 12.38 7.67
CA GLN A 35 1.47 12.75 9.03
C GLN A 35 2.93 13.23 9.14
N PHE A 36 3.77 12.92 8.16
CA PHE A 36 5.18 13.35 8.07
C PHE A 36 5.40 14.51 7.10
N LEU A 37 4.60 14.56 6.02
CA LEU A 37 4.82 15.47 4.89
C LEU A 37 3.76 16.57 4.79
N GLY A 38 2.76 16.53 5.67
CA GLY A 38 1.58 17.39 5.62
C GLY A 38 0.49 16.80 4.74
N SER A 39 -0.76 16.81 5.24
CA SER A 39 -1.92 16.26 4.55
C SER A 39 -2.19 16.93 3.19
N ASP A 40 -1.85 18.21 3.05
CA ASP A 40 -2.03 18.96 1.78
C ASP A 40 -1.25 18.36 0.61
N ASN A 41 -0.20 17.61 0.88
CA ASN A 41 0.66 17.01 -0.13
C ASN A 41 0.35 15.53 -0.39
N THR A 42 -0.62 14.95 0.30
CA THR A 42 -0.99 13.53 0.17
C THR A 42 -2.42 13.39 -0.35
N ILE A 43 -2.66 12.36 -1.15
CA ILE A 43 -3.96 12.12 -1.76
C ILE A 43 -4.19 10.62 -1.97
N ALA A 44 -5.39 10.15 -1.62
CA ALA A 44 -5.86 8.82 -1.98
C ALA A 44 -6.66 8.87 -3.28
N ILE A 45 -6.33 8.02 -4.24
CA ILE A 45 -7.01 7.93 -5.53
C ILE A 45 -7.63 6.54 -5.68
N SER A 46 -8.93 6.52 -5.98
CA SER A 46 -9.73 5.32 -6.19
C SER A 46 -10.96 5.65 -7.05
N ALA A 47 -12.02 4.83 -6.96
CA ALA A 47 -13.35 5.15 -7.45
C ALA A 47 -14.40 4.70 -6.43
N LEU A 48 -15.55 5.37 -6.41
CA LEU A 48 -16.69 5.08 -5.54
C LEU A 48 -17.96 4.87 -6.36
N GLY A 49 -18.93 4.18 -5.77
CA GLY A 49 -20.27 4.04 -6.32
C GLY A 49 -21.14 5.28 -6.09
N GLU A 50 -22.37 5.24 -6.56
CA GLU A 50 -23.42 6.22 -6.29
C GLU A 50 -24.34 5.69 -5.16
N ASP A 51 -23.74 5.33 -4.01
CA ASP A 51 -24.41 4.66 -2.89
C ASP A 51 -24.06 5.32 -1.54
N GLU A 52 -24.72 4.87 -0.47
CA GLU A 52 -24.51 5.39 0.89
C GLU A 52 -23.08 5.17 1.37
N LEU A 53 -22.45 4.04 0.99
CA LEU A 53 -21.07 3.73 1.39
C LEU A 53 -20.08 4.73 0.77
N ALA A 54 -20.35 5.22 -0.43
CA ALA A 54 -19.55 6.29 -1.03
C ALA A 54 -19.58 7.57 -0.18
N ALA A 55 -20.76 7.99 0.27
CA ALA A 55 -20.91 9.16 1.12
C ALA A 55 -20.20 8.98 2.47
N GLU A 56 -20.29 7.79 3.06
CA GLU A 56 -19.61 7.45 4.30
C GLU A 56 -18.08 7.40 4.12
N THR A 57 -17.59 6.88 2.98
CA THR A 57 -16.16 6.90 2.63
C THR A 57 -15.63 8.33 2.61
N ILE A 58 -16.31 9.21 1.89
CA ILE A 58 -15.95 10.65 1.81
C ILE A 58 -15.94 11.30 3.20
N LYS A 59 -16.93 10.99 4.03
CA LYS A 59 -17.02 11.50 5.40
C LYS A 59 -15.82 11.02 6.23
N ALA A 60 -15.52 9.73 6.22
CA ALA A 60 -14.40 9.15 6.97
C ALA A 60 -13.05 9.73 6.54
N LEU A 61 -12.80 9.88 5.22
CA LEU A 61 -11.57 10.50 4.71
C LEU A 61 -11.42 11.95 5.19
N LYS A 62 -12.51 12.72 5.22
CA LYS A 62 -12.52 14.10 5.75
C LYS A 62 -12.24 14.15 7.25
N GLU A 63 -12.78 13.22 8.03
CA GLU A 63 -12.53 13.11 9.48
C GLU A 63 -11.05 12.83 9.77
N HIS A 64 -10.38 12.08 8.89
CA HIS A 64 -8.93 11.84 8.95
C HIS A 64 -8.09 12.96 8.29
N ASN A 65 -8.71 14.06 7.80
CA ASN A 65 -8.03 15.13 7.08
C ASN A 65 -7.17 14.61 5.90
N LEU A 66 -7.65 13.59 5.18
CA LEU A 66 -7.00 12.99 4.03
C LEU A 66 -7.65 13.50 2.74
N ASN A 67 -6.85 14.08 1.84
CA ASN A 67 -7.33 14.44 0.52
C ASN A 67 -7.60 13.18 -0.31
N TYR A 68 -8.59 13.28 -1.17
CA TYR A 68 -9.00 12.19 -2.05
C TYR A 68 -9.40 12.69 -3.43
N LEU A 69 -9.21 11.82 -4.43
CA LEU A 69 -9.80 11.94 -5.75
C LEU A 69 -10.41 10.59 -6.10
N MET A 70 -11.72 10.47 -5.92
CA MET A 70 -12.49 9.23 -6.08
C MET A 70 -13.75 9.51 -6.91
N PRO A 71 -13.62 9.57 -8.24
CA PRO A 71 -14.78 9.76 -9.13
C PRO A 71 -15.84 8.70 -8.90
N HIS A 72 -17.11 9.07 -9.06
CA HIS A 72 -18.21 8.14 -9.03
C HIS A 72 -18.30 7.38 -10.36
N VAL A 73 -18.55 6.07 -10.27
CA VAL A 73 -18.71 5.17 -11.40
C VAL A 73 -19.99 4.33 -11.20
N PRO A 74 -20.61 3.77 -12.27
CA PRO A 74 -21.87 3.03 -12.18
C PRO A 74 -21.67 1.59 -11.64
N TYR A 75 -20.91 1.47 -10.57
CA TYR A 75 -20.62 0.23 -9.85
C TYR A 75 -20.74 0.49 -8.35
N PRO A 76 -21.10 -0.52 -7.53
CA PRO A 76 -21.22 -0.32 -6.09
C PRO A 76 -19.85 -0.01 -5.46
N THR A 77 -19.85 0.76 -4.37
CA THR A 77 -18.66 0.95 -3.54
C THR A 77 -18.15 -0.40 -3.03
N GLY A 78 -16.83 -0.58 -3.04
CA GLY A 78 -16.20 -1.85 -2.70
C GLY A 78 -16.48 -2.29 -1.26
N THR A 79 -16.73 -3.59 -1.09
CA THR A 79 -16.90 -4.22 0.23
C THR A 79 -16.16 -5.53 0.32
N VAL A 80 -15.72 -5.87 1.54
CA VAL A 80 -15.25 -7.18 1.93
C VAL A 80 -16.20 -7.69 3.01
N GLN A 81 -16.89 -8.79 2.74
CA GLN A 81 -17.72 -9.44 3.75
C GLN A 81 -16.85 -10.34 4.62
N VAL A 82 -16.84 -10.07 5.91
CA VAL A 82 -16.11 -10.88 6.88
C VAL A 82 -17.13 -11.73 7.63
N THR A 83 -17.03 -13.04 7.47
CA THR A 83 -17.88 -14.01 8.19
C THR A 83 -17.02 -14.92 9.03
N LEU A 84 -17.51 -15.32 10.19
CA LEU A 84 -16.82 -16.28 11.03
C LEU A 84 -17.33 -17.68 10.69
N THR A 85 -16.43 -18.64 10.52
CA THR A 85 -16.78 -20.05 10.45
C THR A 85 -17.28 -20.54 11.82
N GLY A 86 -17.87 -21.73 11.86
CA GLY A 86 -18.32 -22.34 13.14
C GLY A 86 -17.20 -22.47 14.19
N ASP A 87 -15.95 -22.51 13.77
CA ASP A 87 -14.74 -22.54 14.61
C ASP A 87 -14.18 -21.14 14.93
N GLY A 88 -14.89 -20.06 14.56
CA GLY A 88 -14.48 -18.68 14.82
C GLY A 88 -13.37 -18.16 13.89
N ILE A 89 -13.03 -18.89 12.83
CA ILE A 89 -12.01 -18.44 11.85
C ILE A 89 -12.67 -17.47 10.87
N PRO A 90 -12.09 -16.25 10.65
CA PRO A 90 -12.64 -15.31 9.72
C PRO A 90 -12.42 -15.77 8.27
N THR A 91 -13.47 -15.66 7.47
CA THR A 91 -13.41 -15.80 6.00
C THR A 91 -13.76 -14.46 5.39
N TYR A 92 -13.03 -14.11 4.33
CA TYR A 92 -13.14 -12.83 3.63
C TYR A 92 -13.71 -13.07 2.24
N ASP A 93 -14.75 -12.36 1.88
CA ASP A 93 -15.33 -12.36 0.54
C ASP A 93 -15.18 -10.96 -0.05
N ILE A 94 -14.13 -10.76 -0.85
CA ILE A 94 -13.84 -9.49 -1.53
C ILE A 94 -14.73 -9.42 -2.76
N LYS A 95 -15.74 -8.54 -2.71
CA LYS A 95 -16.70 -8.42 -3.81
C LYS A 95 -16.04 -7.95 -5.09
N GLU A 96 -16.44 -8.57 -6.19
CA GLU A 96 -16.00 -8.22 -7.54
C GLU A 96 -17.01 -7.30 -8.23
N ASN A 97 -16.62 -6.69 -9.35
CA ASN A 97 -17.42 -5.74 -10.12
C ASN A 97 -17.87 -4.53 -9.28
N VAL A 98 -16.96 -4.01 -8.51
CA VAL A 98 -17.13 -2.83 -7.64
C VAL A 98 -16.45 -1.60 -8.23
N ALA A 99 -16.66 -0.45 -7.61
CA ALA A 99 -16.19 0.83 -8.12
C ALA A 99 -14.67 0.87 -8.37
N TRP A 100 -13.86 0.40 -7.43
CA TRP A 100 -12.41 0.39 -7.58
C TRP A 100 -11.87 -0.65 -8.60
N ASP A 101 -12.69 -1.55 -9.12
CA ASP A 101 -12.37 -2.34 -10.31
C ASP A 101 -12.42 -1.50 -11.61
N ASN A 102 -12.96 -0.28 -11.51
CA ASN A 102 -13.25 0.61 -12.63
C ASN A 102 -12.74 2.03 -12.40
N ILE A 103 -11.54 2.16 -11.79
CA ILE A 103 -10.87 3.45 -11.57
C ILE A 103 -10.61 4.12 -12.93
N PRO A 104 -11.19 5.30 -13.21
CA PRO A 104 -10.94 5.98 -14.47
C PRO A 104 -9.57 6.65 -14.48
N PHE A 105 -9.08 7.01 -15.67
CA PHE A 105 -7.94 7.91 -15.81
C PHE A 105 -8.39 9.14 -16.60
N ASN A 106 -8.48 10.25 -15.92
CA ASN A 106 -8.94 11.52 -16.47
C ASN A 106 -7.87 12.62 -16.40
N ALA A 107 -8.18 13.80 -16.93
CA ALA A 107 -7.23 14.93 -16.99
C ALA A 107 -6.75 15.39 -15.60
N GLU A 108 -7.59 15.33 -14.56
CA GLU A 108 -7.23 15.69 -13.19
C GLU A 108 -6.22 14.67 -12.62
N MET A 109 -6.47 13.37 -12.84
CA MET A 109 -5.53 12.31 -12.44
C MET A 109 -4.21 12.42 -13.19
N GLU A 110 -4.23 12.76 -14.47
CA GLU A 110 -3.04 12.96 -15.27
C GLU A 110 -2.20 14.16 -14.75
N GLU A 111 -2.84 15.24 -14.35
CA GLU A 111 -2.16 16.39 -13.76
C GLU A 111 -1.53 16.04 -12.40
N ILE A 112 -2.21 15.25 -11.57
CA ILE A 112 -1.66 14.76 -10.30
C ILE A 112 -0.48 13.84 -10.58
N ALA A 113 -0.60 12.91 -11.54
CA ALA A 113 0.47 11.98 -11.91
C ALA A 113 1.74 12.74 -12.35
N LYS A 114 1.61 13.74 -13.22
CA LYS A 114 2.74 14.59 -13.70
C LYS A 114 3.43 15.35 -12.55
N ASN A 115 2.75 15.57 -11.45
CA ASN A 115 3.26 16.26 -10.27
C ASN A 115 3.48 15.28 -9.07
N ALA A 116 3.43 13.98 -9.29
CA ALA A 116 3.69 13.01 -8.25
C ALA A 116 5.19 12.95 -7.86
N ARG A 117 5.44 12.90 -6.56
CA ARG A 117 6.76 12.63 -5.97
C ARG A 117 6.89 11.18 -5.51
N ALA A 118 5.77 10.60 -5.09
CA ALA A 118 5.65 9.17 -4.83
C ALA A 118 4.24 8.68 -5.17
N VAL A 119 4.14 7.44 -5.62
CA VAL A 119 2.89 6.70 -5.82
C VAL A 119 3.05 5.33 -5.21
N CYS A 120 2.15 4.97 -4.29
CA CYS A 120 2.03 3.61 -3.78
C CYS A 120 0.79 2.95 -4.40
N PHE A 121 0.97 1.75 -4.93
CA PHE A 121 -0.08 0.93 -5.53
C PHE A 121 0.13 -0.54 -5.19
N GLY A 122 -0.92 -1.34 -5.31
CA GLY A 122 -0.89 -2.78 -5.01
C GLY A 122 -1.35 -3.66 -6.17
N SER A 123 -1.39 -4.97 -5.93
CA SER A 123 -1.87 -5.94 -6.92
C SER A 123 -3.39 -6.03 -6.98
N LEU A 124 -4.08 -5.84 -5.85
CA LEU A 124 -5.51 -6.11 -5.73
C LEU A 124 -6.36 -5.27 -6.70
N ALA A 125 -6.10 -3.96 -6.77
CA ALA A 125 -6.83 -3.07 -7.68
C ALA A 125 -6.53 -3.32 -9.17
N GLN A 126 -5.55 -4.15 -9.48
CA GLN A 126 -5.17 -4.55 -10.84
C GLN A 126 -5.87 -5.84 -11.31
N ARG A 127 -6.70 -6.46 -10.47
CA ARG A 127 -7.44 -7.68 -10.82
C ARG A 127 -8.37 -7.47 -12.01
N ASN A 128 -8.99 -6.30 -12.14
CA ASN A 128 -9.81 -5.94 -13.28
C ASN A 128 -8.97 -5.16 -14.30
N VAL A 129 -9.14 -5.48 -15.59
CA VAL A 129 -8.38 -4.89 -16.69
C VAL A 129 -8.54 -3.36 -16.77
N VAL A 130 -9.74 -2.83 -16.47
CA VAL A 130 -10.01 -1.38 -16.55
C VAL A 130 -9.12 -0.61 -15.56
N SER A 131 -9.15 -0.99 -14.29
CA SER A 131 -8.29 -0.34 -13.29
C SER A 131 -6.82 -0.60 -13.55
N ARG A 132 -6.43 -1.83 -13.94
CA ARG A 132 -5.03 -2.17 -14.26
C ARG A 132 -4.45 -1.27 -15.35
N GLU A 133 -5.16 -1.11 -16.47
CA GLU A 133 -4.72 -0.25 -17.57
C GLU A 133 -4.64 1.23 -17.15
N ASN A 134 -5.60 1.71 -16.36
CA ASN A 134 -5.63 3.10 -15.93
C ASN A 134 -4.63 3.40 -14.80
N ILE A 135 -4.35 2.47 -13.90
CA ILE A 135 -3.22 2.54 -12.96
C ILE A 135 -1.90 2.61 -13.76
N ARG A 136 -1.75 1.79 -14.79
CA ARG A 136 -0.57 1.82 -15.65
C ARG A 136 -0.38 3.18 -16.32
N LYS A 137 -1.44 3.75 -16.93
CA LYS A 137 -1.39 5.10 -17.53
C LYS A 137 -0.99 6.16 -16.51
N PHE A 138 -1.51 6.06 -15.28
CA PHE A 138 -1.14 6.96 -14.19
C PHE A 138 0.35 6.87 -13.87
N LEU A 139 0.87 5.66 -13.70
CA LEU A 139 2.29 5.42 -13.38
C LEU A 139 3.21 5.88 -14.52
N ASP A 140 2.83 5.64 -15.78
CA ASP A 140 3.57 6.06 -16.95
C ASP A 140 3.63 7.60 -17.10
N ALA A 141 2.63 8.33 -16.60
CA ALA A 141 2.60 9.79 -16.58
C ALA A 141 3.44 10.42 -15.47
N THR A 142 3.96 9.64 -14.52
CA THR A 142 4.75 10.16 -13.40
C THR A 142 6.16 10.60 -13.84
N PRO A 143 6.77 11.60 -13.18
CA PRO A 143 8.15 11.99 -13.42
C PRO A 143 9.13 10.83 -13.22
N LYS A 144 10.29 10.88 -13.90
CA LYS A 144 11.32 9.84 -13.78
C LYS A 144 11.91 9.72 -12.37
N ASP A 145 11.92 10.81 -11.60
CA ASP A 145 12.38 10.85 -10.21
C ASP A 145 11.30 10.44 -9.19
N CYS A 146 10.09 10.14 -9.65
CA CYS A 146 9.00 9.67 -8.80
C CYS A 146 9.33 8.32 -8.17
N LEU A 147 9.07 8.18 -6.88
CA LEU A 147 9.10 6.89 -6.17
C LEU A 147 7.82 6.11 -6.52
N ARG A 148 7.94 5.07 -7.31
CA ARG A 148 6.84 4.15 -7.64
C ARG A 148 6.97 2.92 -6.75
N ILE A 149 6.14 2.86 -5.71
CA ILE A 149 6.16 1.84 -4.67
C ILE A 149 5.08 0.82 -4.98
N CYS A 150 5.48 -0.40 -5.29
CA CYS A 150 4.56 -1.52 -5.36
C CYS A 150 4.55 -2.25 -4.02
N ASP A 151 3.47 -2.11 -3.24
CA ASP A 151 3.17 -2.98 -2.10
C ASP A 151 2.26 -4.09 -2.64
N ILE A 152 2.81 -5.29 -2.86
CA ILE A 152 2.08 -6.31 -3.65
C ILE A 152 0.79 -6.75 -2.98
N ASN A 153 0.79 -6.86 -1.65
CA ASN A 153 -0.39 -7.06 -0.82
C ASN A 153 -1.35 -8.13 -1.38
N LEU A 154 -0.83 -9.35 -1.56
CA LEU A 154 -1.56 -10.44 -2.20
C LEU A 154 -2.85 -10.79 -1.45
N ARG A 155 -3.94 -10.90 -2.17
CA ARG A 155 -5.25 -11.26 -1.61
C ARG A 155 -5.89 -12.38 -2.41
N GLN A 156 -6.20 -13.48 -1.73
CA GLN A 156 -6.89 -14.65 -2.31
C GLN A 156 -6.26 -15.10 -3.64
N GLN A 157 -7.03 -15.13 -4.73
CA GLN A 157 -6.59 -15.45 -6.10
C GLN A 157 -6.51 -14.22 -7.02
N PHE A 158 -6.64 -13.00 -6.47
CA PHE A 158 -6.71 -11.76 -7.25
C PHE A 158 -5.34 -11.23 -7.69
N TYR A 159 -4.44 -12.14 -8.03
CA TYR A 159 -3.13 -11.83 -8.59
C TYR A 159 -2.74 -12.90 -9.64
N SER A 160 -1.84 -12.54 -10.52
CA SER A 160 -1.23 -13.46 -11.48
C SER A 160 0.24 -13.11 -11.67
N LYS A 161 1.00 -14.04 -12.26
CA LYS A 161 2.41 -13.77 -12.62
C LYS A 161 2.53 -12.52 -13.48
N GLU A 162 1.65 -12.35 -14.47
CA GLU A 162 1.61 -11.20 -15.37
C GLU A 162 1.42 -9.88 -14.61
N ILE A 163 0.42 -9.81 -13.70
CA ILE A 163 0.16 -8.62 -12.89
C ILE A 163 1.38 -8.24 -12.03
N LEU A 164 2.01 -9.24 -11.42
CA LEU A 164 3.18 -9.01 -10.57
C LEU A 164 4.40 -8.59 -11.39
N GLU A 165 4.66 -9.26 -12.51
CA GLU A 165 5.78 -8.96 -13.42
C GLU A 165 5.67 -7.54 -13.98
N ASP A 166 4.48 -7.15 -14.48
CA ASP A 166 4.21 -5.80 -14.95
C ASP A 166 4.41 -4.75 -13.84
N SER A 167 3.97 -5.08 -12.61
CA SER A 167 4.14 -4.21 -11.44
C SER A 167 5.61 -4.05 -11.05
N PHE A 168 6.39 -5.14 -11.09
CA PHE A 168 7.83 -5.11 -10.78
C PHE A 168 8.62 -4.33 -11.86
N CYS A 169 8.24 -4.46 -13.13
CA CYS A 169 8.86 -3.71 -14.22
C CYS A 169 8.63 -2.19 -14.13
N ILE A 170 7.50 -1.74 -13.55
CA ILE A 170 7.18 -0.31 -13.51
C ILE A 170 7.57 0.34 -12.18
N CYS A 171 7.59 -0.39 -11.07
CA CYS A 171 7.99 0.15 -9.79
C CYS A 171 9.52 0.35 -9.71
N ASN A 172 9.95 1.16 -8.75
CA ASN A 172 11.36 1.28 -8.38
C ASN A 172 11.59 1.01 -6.88
N ILE A 173 10.51 0.79 -6.14
CA ILE A 173 10.53 0.27 -4.78
C ILE A 173 9.48 -0.85 -4.71
N LEU A 174 9.90 -2.04 -4.30
CA LEU A 174 9.02 -3.17 -4.05
C LEU A 174 8.91 -3.38 -2.55
N LYS A 175 7.69 -3.49 -2.02
CA LYS A 175 7.45 -3.95 -0.66
C LYS A 175 6.72 -5.29 -0.72
N ILE A 176 7.20 -6.24 0.06
CA ILE A 176 6.74 -7.62 0.12
C ILE A 176 6.88 -8.13 1.56
N ASN A 177 6.03 -9.04 1.99
CA ASN A 177 6.23 -9.77 3.23
C ASN A 177 6.84 -11.16 2.99
N ASP A 178 7.22 -11.86 4.05
CA ASP A 178 7.88 -13.17 3.97
C ASP A 178 6.97 -14.27 3.38
N GLU A 179 5.67 -14.24 3.65
CA GLU A 179 4.70 -15.18 3.07
C GLU A 179 4.53 -14.93 1.56
N GLU A 180 4.42 -13.68 1.16
CA GLU A 180 4.33 -13.25 -0.23
C GLU A 180 5.62 -13.57 -0.99
N LEU A 181 6.78 -13.41 -0.35
CA LEU A 181 8.07 -13.76 -0.95
C LEU A 181 8.14 -15.24 -1.34
N VAL A 182 7.57 -16.14 -0.52
CA VAL A 182 7.46 -17.56 -0.85
C VAL A 182 6.62 -17.79 -2.13
N VAL A 183 5.52 -17.05 -2.27
CA VAL A 183 4.66 -17.11 -3.47
C VAL A 183 5.42 -16.62 -4.70
N VAL A 184 6.07 -15.46 -4.59
CA VAL A 184 6.88 -14.87 -5.67
C VAL A 184 8.04 -15.78 -6.04
N ASN A 185 8.79 -16.31 -5.07
CA ASN A 185 9.89 -17.24 -5.31
C ASN A 185 9.44 -18.41 -6.20
N ARG A 186 8.35 -19.08 -5.82
CA ARG A 186 7.80 -20.21 -6.57
C ARG A 186 7.30 -19.79 -7.95
N MET A 187 6.61 -18.64 -8.06
CA MET A 187 5.99 -18.18 -9.30
C MET A 187 7.00 -17.73 -10.34
N PHE A 188 8.12 -17.15 -9.91
CA PHE A 188 9.16 -16.59 -10.78
C PHE A 188 10.36 -17.54 -10.99
N GLY A 189 10.37 -18.70 -10.31
CA GLY A 189 11.40 -19.71 -10.51
C GLY A 189 12.73 -19.38 -9.84
N TYR A 190 12.68 -18.76 -8.67
CA TYR A 190 13.85 -18.49 -7.83
C TYR A 190 14.18 -19.68 -6.89
N ASP A 191 13.76 -20.87 -7.26
CA ASP A 191 13.94 -22.09 -6.47
C ASP A 191 15.43 -22.32 -6.12
N GLY A 192 15.68 -22.71 -4.88
CA GLY A 192 17.02 -22.97 -4.37
C GLY A 192 17.76 -21.74 -3.84
N LEU A 193 17.21 -20.53 -3.99
CA LEU A 193 17.72 -19.33 -3.34
C LEU A 193 17.15 -19.19 -1.93
N ASP A 194 17.98 -18.76 -1.00
CA ASP A 194 17.48 -18.34 0.31
C ASP A 194 16.72 -17.00 0.23
N MET A 195 16.10 -16.59 1.34
CA MET A 195 15.32 -15.36 1.43
C MET A 195 16.11 -14.12 0.97
N ARG A 196 17.35 -13.98 1.44
CA ARG A 196 18.22 -12.86 1.10
C ARG A 196 18.60 -12.86 -0.37
N GLN A 197 19.06 -14.00 -0.87
CA GLN A 197 19.43 -14.21 -2.27
C GLN A 197 18.25 -13.91 -3.21
N THR A 198 17.04 -14.36 -2.84
CA THR A 198 15.81 -14.07 -3.60
C THR A 198 15.56 -12.57 -3.67
N CYS A 199 15.62 -11.85 -2.55
CA CYS A 199 15.41 -10.39 -2.53
C CYS A 199 16.46 -9.66 -3.36
N GLU A 200 17.74 -9.98 -3.19
CA GLU A 200 18.86 -9.40 -3.98
C GLU A 200 18.69 -9.68 -5.48
N LYS A 201 18.24 -10.88 -5.83
CA LYS A 201 17.97 -11.26 -7.23
C LYS A 201 16.81 -10.46 -7.83
N ILE A 202 15.72 -10.27 -7.09
CA ILE A 202 14.58 -9.45 -7.54
C ILE A 202 15.02 -7.98 -7.76
N VAL A 203 15.82 -7.42 -6.84
CA VAL A 203 16.38 -6.07 -7.00
C VAL A 203 17.15 -5.95 -8.31
N GLN A 204 18.00 -6.94 -8.63
CA GLN A 204 18.80 -6.95 -9.85
C GLN A 204 17.96 -7.17 -11.11
N ASP A 205 17.07 -8.15 -11.12
CA ASP A 205 16.29 -8.53 -12.31
C ASP A 205 15.32 -7.43 -12.75
N TYR A 206 14.76 -6.68 -11.79
CA TYR A 206 13.81 -5.60 -12.06
C TYR A 206 14.39 -4.19 -11.90
N HIS A 207 15.70 -4.08 -11.69
CA HIS A 207 16.40 -2.79 -11.53
C HIS A 207 15.74 -1.89 -10.46
N LEU A 208 15.33 -2.49 -9.36
CA LEU A 208 14.71 -1.77 -8.26
C LEU A 208 15.76 -0.94 -7.52
N LYS A 209 15.40 0.27 -7.10
CA LYS A 209 16.21 1.05 -6.16
C LYS A 209 16.24 0.41 -4.77
N MET A 210 15.10 -0.15 -4.37
CA MET A 210 14.94 -0.78 -3.05
C MET A 210 13.92 -1.91 -3.10
N LEU A 211 14.16 -2.94 -2.27
CA LEU A 211 13.18 -3.94 -1.90
C LEU A 211 13.05 -3.93 -0.37
N VAL A 212 11.82 -3.76 0.12
CA VAL A 212 11.47 -3.84 1.54
C VAL A 212 10.83 -5.19 1.79
N LEU A 213 11.43 -5.99 2.67
CA LEU A 213 10.88 -7.26 3.14
C LEU A 213 10.48 -7.13 4.60
N THR A 214 9.20 -7.37 4.91
CA THR A 214 8.68 -7.44 6.28
C THR A 214 8.45 -8.88 6.68
N CYS A 215 8.91 -9.27 7.90
CA CYS A 215 8.83 -10.64 8.41
C CYS A 215 8.06 -10.72 9.75
N GLY A 216 7.02 -9.91 9.89
CA GLY A 216 6.20 -9.87 11.10
C GLY A 216 7.04 -9.65 12.37
N THR A 217 6.97 -10.57 13.31
CA THR A 217 7.75 -10.50 14.56
C THR A 217 9.25 -10.78 14.39
N ASN A 218 9.68 -11.26 13.21
CA ASN A 218 11.07 -11.61 12.92
C ASN A 218 11.87 -10.44 12.34
N GLY A 219 11.33 -9.24 12.36
CA GLY A 219 12.01 -8.05 11.87
C GLY A 219 11.67 -7.71 10.42
N SER A 220 12.50 -6.87 9.82
CA SER A 220 12.38 -6.45 8.44
C SER A 220 13.72 -6.11 7.83
N TYR A 221 13.77 -6.14 6.50
CA TYR A 221 14.97 -5.87 5.72
C TYR A 221 14.67 -4.83 4.64
N VAL A 222 15.67 -4.00 4.32
CA VAL A 222 15.67 -3.16 3.13
C VAL A 222 16.94 -3.47 2.34
N PHE A 223 16.77 -3.93 1.11
CA PHE A 223 17.84 -4.18 0.16
C PHE A 223 17.87 -3.05 -0.86
N THR A 224 19.04 -2.55 -1.22
CA THR A 224 19.20 -1.46 -2.19
C THR A 224 20.02 -1.88 -3.41
N ASP A 225 19.93 -1.12 -4.49
CA ASP A 225 20.66 -1.37 -5.74
C ASP A 225 22.18 -1.20 -5.61
N ASP A 226 22.64 -0.43 -4.64
CA ASP A 226 24.06 -0.26 -4.31
C ASP A 226 24.62 -1.35 -3.37
N GLY A 227 23.80 -2.35 -3.03
CA GLY A 227 24.18 -3.50 -2.22
C GLY A 227 24.10 -3.28 -0.69
N LEU A 228 23.58 -2.12 -0.24
CA LEU A 228 23.30 -1.92 1.18
C LEU A 228 22.15 -2.83 1.61
N THR A 229 22.30 -3.44 2.78
CA THR A 229 21.22 -4.15 3.46
C THR A 229 21.03 -3.57 4.85
N SER A 230 19.80 -3.11 5.13
CA SER A 230 19.39 -2.65 6.46
C SER A 230 18.50 -3.71 7.10
N PHE A 231 18.78 -4.06 8.35
CA PHE A 231 17.91 -4.93 9.17
C PHE A 231 17.44 -4.16 10.40
N GLN A 232 16.18 -4.34 10.76
CA GLN A 232 15.60 -3.83 12.01
C GLN A 232 14.77 -4.94 12.67
N GLU A 233 14.98 -5.12 13.97
CA GLU A 233 14.16 -6.00 14.79
C GLU A 233 12.77 -5.39 14.99
N THR A 234 11.73 -6.25 15.00
CA THR A 234 10.37 -5.80 15.35
C THR A 234 10.26 -5.58 16.87
N PRO A 235 9.91 -4.37 17.33
CA PRO A 235 9.69 -4.12 18.75
C PRO A 235 8.57 -5.01 19.30
N LYS A 236 8.78 -5.53 20.51
CA LYS A 236 7.73 -6.27 21.23
C LYS A 236 6.72 -5.28 21.80
N VAL A 237 5.49 -5.39 21.35
CA VAL A 237 4.37 -4.55 21.79
C VAL A 237 3.16 -5.41 22.15
N GLU A 238 2.27 -4.86 22.96
CA GLU A 238 0.93 -5.47 23.16
C GLU A 238 0.06 -5.13 21.95
N VAL A 239 -0.31 -6.17 21.19
CA VAL A 239 -1.04 -6.01 19.93
C VAL A 239 -2.53 -5.87 20.20
N ALA A 240 -3.11 -4.75 19.75
CA ALA A 240 -4.55 -4.51 19.74
C ALA A 240 -5.17 -4.87 18.38
N ASP A 241 -4.53 -4.47 17.28
CA ASP A 241 -4.95 -4.72 15.90
C ASP A 241 -3.72 -4.71 14.99
N THR A 242 -3.72 -5.50 13.92
CA THR A 242 -2.62 -5.50 12.92
C THR A 242 -2.98 -4.82 11.62
N VAL A 243 -4.21 -4.34 11.49
CA VAL A 243 -4.70 -3.64 10.29
C VAL A 243 -3.93 -2.34 10.09
N GLY A 244 -3.44 -2.12 8.87
CA GLY A 244 -2.67 -0.93 8.51
C GLY A 244 -1.21 -0.93 8.95
N ALA A 245 -0.71 -1.96 9.63
CA ALA A 245 0.69 -2.04 10.05
C ALA A 245 1.66 -1.96 8.86
N GLY A 246 1.40 -2.73 7.79
CA GLY A 246 2.16 -2.68 6.54
C GLY A 246 2.07 -1.33 5.84
N ASP A 247 0.85 -0.78 5.75
CA ASP A 247 0.58 0.49 5.08
C ASP A 247 1.27 1.65 5.81
N SER A 248 1.24 1.64 7.15
CA SER A 248 1.91 2.63 7.98
C SER A 248 3.43 2.55 7.89
N PHE A 249 3.97 1.33 7.80
CA PHE A 249 5.38 1.11 7.50
C PHE A 249 5.74 1.75 6.15
N THR A 250 5.01 1.40 5.09
CA THR A 250 5.28 1.88 3.74
C THR A 250 5.13 3.39 3.63
N GLY A 251 4.09 3.98 4.25
CA GLY A 251 3.84 5.42 4.26
C GLY A 251 4.91 6.21 5.00
N SER A 252 5.30 5.79 6.20
CA SER A 252 6.34 6.47 6.99
C SER A 252 7.74 6.28 6.39
N PHE A 253 8.06 5.08 5.86
CA PHE A 253 9.30 4.84 5.13
C PHE A 253 9.43 5.77 3.92
N CYS A 254 8.41 5.81 3.07
CA CYS A 254 8.36 6.69 1.91
C CYS A 254 8.57 8.15 2.30
N ALA A 255 7.87 8.62 3.33
CA ALA A 255 7.98 9.99 3.81
C ALA A 255 9.39 10.33 4.30
N CYS A 256 10.04 9.43 5.02
CA CYS A 256 11.42 9.59 5.47
C CYS A 256 12.41 9.66 4.30
N ILE A 257 12.28 8.78 3.30
CA ILE A 257 13.11 8.82 2.08
C ILE A 257 12.91 10.13 1.33
N ILE A 258 11.66 10.59 1.19
CA ILE A 258 11.34 11.88 0.55
C ILE A 258 11.98 13.05 1.31
N ASN A 259 12.02 13.01 2.64
CA ASN A 259 12.67 14.02 3.47
C ASN A 259 14.21 13.90 3.47
N GLY A 260 14.79 12.98 2.71
CA GLY A 260 16.23 12.82 2.56
C GLY A 260 16.91 12.08 3.72
N LYS A 261 16.15 11.35 4.55
CA LYS A 261 16.76 10.51 5.59
C LYS A 261 17.50 9.33 4.96
N PRO A 262 18.64 8.93 5.52
CA PRO A 262 19.31 7.68 5.13
C PRO A 262 18.38 6.48 5.25
N VAL A 263 18.59 5.47 4.41
CA VAL A 263 17.74 4.26 4.36
C VAL A 263 17.59 3.60 5.74
N GLN A 264 18.68 3.49 6.51
CA GLN A 264 18.65 2.87 7.83
C GLN A 264 17.77 3.66 8.82
N GLU A 265 17.81 4.98 8.77
CA GLU A 265 16.97 5.85 9.62
C GLU A 265 15.51 5.80 9.20
N ALA A 266 15.24 5.84 7.89
CA ALA A 266 13.90 5.67 7.34
C ALA A 266 13.30 4.32 7.74
N HIS A 267 14.09 3.25 7.65
CA HIS A 267 13.72 1.90 8.05
C HIS A 267 13.39 1.81 9.56
N LYS A 268 14.27 2.35 10.41
CA LYS A 268 14.05 2.41 11.86
C LYS A 268 12.76 3.15 12.22
N THR A 269 12.51 4.30 11.58
CA THR A 269 11.28 5.07 11.78
C THR A 269 10.06 4.26 11.36
N ALA A 270 10.10 3.60 10.19
CA ALA A 270 9.00 2.80 9.66
C ALA A 270 8.64 1.63 10.59
N VAL A 271 9.62 0.92 11.12
CA VAL A 271 9.42 -0.16 12.10
C VAL A 271 8.77 0.37 13.37
N ALA A 272 9.25 1.49 13.90
CA ALA A 272 8.68 2.08 15.13
C ALA A 272 7.22 2.54 14.93
N VAL A 273 6.92 3.13 13.79
CA VAL A 273 5.54 3.55 13.45
C VAL A 273 4.63 2.35 13.26
N SER A 274 5.05 1.34 12.54
CA SER A 274 4.27 0.10 12.33
C SER A 274 3.99 -0.60 13.65
N ALA A 275 4.99 -0.72 14.52
CA ALA A 275 4.82 -1.30 15.86
C ALA A 275 3.84 -0.47 16.71
N PHE A 276 3.90 0.86 16.66
CA PHE A 276 2.92 1.73 17.33
C PHE A 276 1.51 1.49 16.77
N VAL A 277 1.33 1.43 15.46
CA VAL A 277 0.02 1.18 14.85
C VAL A 277 -0.58 -0.13 15.35
N CYS A 278 0.22 -1.18 15.50
CA CYS A 278 -0.25 -2.45 16.06
C CYS A 278 -0.78 -2.34 17.50
N THR A 279 -0.42 -1.30 18.26
CA THR A 279 -0.98 -1.06 19.61
C THR A 279 -2.30 -0.32 19.61
N GLN A 280 -2.79 0.10 18.46
CA GLN A 280 -4.01 0.92 18.30
C GLN A 280 -5.13 0.12 17.62
N ASN A 281 -6.36 0.59 17.78
CA ASN A 281 -7.49 0.04 17.03
C ASN A 281 -7.64 0.75 15.68
N GLY A 282 -7.70 -0.03 14.60
CA GLY A 282 -7.88 0.48 13.23
C GLY A 282 -6.59 0.96 12.57
N ALA A 283 -6.68 1.23 11.28
CA ALA A 283 -5.53 1.41 10.40
C ALA A 283 -4.91 2.82 10.40
N MET A 284 -5.62 3.83 10.88
CA MET A 284 -5.23 5.24 10.75
C MET A 284 -5.11 5.97 12.10
N PRO A 285 -4.35 5.48 13.08
CA PRO A 285 -4.12 6.22 14.32
C PRO A 285 -3.19 7.42 14.10
N VAL A 286 -3.32 8.42 14.97
CA VAL A 286 -2.41 9.57 14.98
C VAL A 286 -1.06 9.15 15.55
N VAL A 287 -0.01 9.24 14.73
CA VAL A 287 1.36 8.89 15.11
C VAL A 287 1.92 9.96 16.07
N PRO A 288 2.47 9.56 17.23
CA PRO A 288 3.09 10.49 18.18
C PRO A 288 4.27 11.25 17.58
N GLU A 289 4.44 12.53 17.96
CA GLU A 289 5.47 13.41 17.41
C GLU A 289 6.90 12.89 17.60
N HIS A 290 7.18 12.15 18.69
CA HIS A 290 8.51 11.59 18.93
C HIS A 290 8.90 10.48 17.94
N LEU A 291 7.94 9.84 17.26
CA LEU A 291 8.18 8.85 16.20
C LEU A 291 8.35 9.48 14.82
N LYS A 292 8.04 10.76 14.67
CA LYS A 292 8.14 11.48 13.39
C LYS A 292 9.49 12.19 13.19
N LYS A 293 10.32 12.22 14.22
CA LYS A 293 11.61 12.93 14.26
C LYS A 293 12.74 12.15 13.61
#